data_c5d37a4199033992461ad9e2b297c8c3
#
_entry.id   c5d37a4199033992461ad9e2b297c8c3
#
_cell.length_a   1.000
_cell.length_b   1.000
_cell.length_c   1.000
_cell.angle_alpha   90.00
_cell.angle_beta   90.00
_cell.angle_gamma   90.00
#
_symmetry.space_group_name_H-M   'P 1'
#
loop_
_entity.id
_entity.type
_entity.pdbx_description
1 polymer ?
#
loop_
_entity_poly.entity_id
_entity_poly.type
_entity_poly.pdbx_seq_one_letter_code
_entity_poly.pdbx_strand_id
1 'polypeptide(L)'
;MKLSLAFSPCPNDCFMFDAVVNRRIDLEGLEFAIHLADVESLNDAALAGQAQISKLSYHAYAYCADRYVLLDAGSALGRNCGPLLIANRAISPQEVAAGELRIAIPGKYTTANFLLGLAFPAARNKTELVFSDIEAALLRDEVDAGVIIHENRFTYEEKGLRKIVDLGELWERETGAPIPLGGIVISRALPDEVKRAVNRIVRRSVEYAFAHRDASLPFVRAHAQEMRDDVMYRHIDLYVNEYSIDLGGDGRRAVEVLFDRARHAGLIPAIPAQLFVSTAALSR
;
A
#
# COMPACT_ATOMS: atom_id res chain seq x y z
N MET A 1 5.84 -12.30 24.14
CA MET A 1 4.50 -12.45 23.50
C MET A 1 4.71 -12.72 22.03
N LYS A 2 3.96 -13.67 21.42
CA LYS A 2 4.04 -13.96 19.98
C LYS A 2 2.84 -13.33 19.26
N LEU A 3 3.10 -12.55 18.20
CA LEU A 3 2.09 -11.83 17.41
C LEU A 3 2.17 -12.27 15.94
N SER A 4 1.04 -12.29 15.24
CA SER A 4 1.04 -12.46 13.77
C SER A 4 1.39 -11.13 13.10
N LEU A 5 2.30 -11.16 12.12
CA LEU A 5 2.69 -10.04 11.29
C LEU A 5 2.58 -10.44 9.82
N ALA A 6 1.69 -9.79 9.09
CA ALA A 6 1.41 -10.05 7.69
C ALA A 6 1.84 -8.85 6.82
N PHE A 7 2.57 -9.10 5.73
CA PHE A 7 2.98 -8.08 4.77
C PHE A 7 3.23 -8.68 3.39
N SER A 8 3.42 -7.84 2.36
CA SER A 8 3.58 -8.33 1.00
C SER A 8 5.02 -8.79 0.70
N PRO A 9 5.21 -9.73 -0.25
CA PRO A 9 6.54 -10.11 -0.71
C PRO A 9 7.20 -9.04 -1.61
N CYS A 10 6.54 -7.89 -1.80
CA CYS A 10 7.08 -6.82 -2.64
C CYS A 10 8.38 -6.23 -2.07
N PRO A 11 9.27 -5.69 -2.94
CA PRO A 11 10.58 -5.20 -2.52
C PRO A 11 10.55 -4.17 -1.39
N ASN A 12 9.59 -3.23 -1.40
CA ASN A 12 9.45 -2.21 -0.36
C ASN A 12 9.12 -2.80 1.01
N ASP A 13 8.18 -3.75 1.10
CA ASP A 13 7.80 -4.36 2.37
C ASP A 13 8.91 -5.29 2.86
N CYS A 14 9.50 -6.13 1.98
CA CYS A 14 10.64 -6.96 2.34
C CYS A 14 11.83 -6.12 2.86
N PHE A 15 12.11 -4.98 2.23
CA PHE A 15 13.14 -4.06 2.68
C PHE A 15 12.84 -3.52 4.08
N MET A 16 11.61 -3.06 4.33
CA MET A 16 11.21 -2.50 5.63
C MET A 16 11.20 -3.53 6.76
N PHE A 17 10.83 -4.78 6.47
CA PHE A 17 10.63 -5.81 7.50
C PHE A 17 11.79 -6.79 7.66
N ASP A 18 12.84 -6.73 6.83
CA ASP A 18 14.02 -7.61 6.92
C ASP A 18 14.60 -7.66 8.33
N ALA A 19 14.78 -6.50 8.97
CA ALA A 19 15.40 -6.44 10.28
C ALA A 19 14.53 -7.03 11.40
N VAL A 20 13.21 -7.02 11.24
CA VAL A 20 12.29 -7.73 12.16
C VAL A 20 12.37 -9.23 11.91
N VAL A 21 12.27 -9.67 10.67
CA VAL A 21 12.24 -11.09 10.29
C VAL A 21 13.56 -11.79 10.68
N ASN A 22 14.68 -11.16 10.36
CA ASN A 22 16.01 -11.68 10.61
C ASN A 22 16.59 -11.28 11.99
N ARG A 23 15.77 -10.69 12.88
CA ARG A 23 16.15 -10.31 14.26
C ARG A 23 17.42 -9.47 14.33
N ARG A 24 17.56 -8.49 13.43
CA ARG A 24 18.74 -7.60 13.35
C ARG A 24 18.63 -6.38 14.28
N ILE A 25 17.47 -6.23 14.92
CA ILE A 25 17.15 -5.16 15.87
C ILE A 25 16.53 -5.73 17.14
N ASP A 26 16.51 -4.93 18.21
CA ASP A 26 15.78 -5.30 19.42
C ASP A 26 14.27 -5.33 19.19
N LEU A 27 13.65 -6.47 19.47
CA LEU A 27 12.21 -6.71 19.33
C LEU A 27 11.43 -6.51 20.65
N GLU A 28 12.02 -5.89 21.65
CA GLU A 28 11.41 -5.58 22.97
C GLU A 28 10.70 -6.80 23.61
N GLY A 29 11.29 -7.99 23.47
CA GLY A 29 10.70 -9.23 23.99
C GLY A 29 9.49 -9.76 23.22
N LEU A 30 9.15 -9.17 22.06
CA LEU A 30 8.12 -9.66 21.16
C LEU A 30 8.68 -10.68 20.16
N GLU A 31 7.84 -11.61 19.74
CA GLU A 31 8.12 -12.55 18.66
C GLU A 31 7.06 -12.39 17.58
N PHE A 32 7.45 -12.55 16.31
CA PHE A 32 6.54 -12.39 15.19
C PHE A 32 6.43 -13.70 14.39
N ALA A 33 5.18 -14.15 14.18
CA ALA A 33 4.84 -15.17 13.21
C ALA A 33 4.57 -14.48 11.88
N ILE A 34 5.49 -14.64 10.92
CA ILE A 34 5.47 -13.94 9.63
C ILE A 34 4.53 -14.66 8.66
N HIS A 35 3.70 -13.88 7.96
CA HIS A 35 2.86 -14.33 6.86
C HIS A 35 3.03 -13.41 5.66
N LEU A 36 3.34 -13.97 4.49
CA LEU A 36 3.50 -13.23 3.24
C LEU A 36 2.34 -13.54 2.31
N ALA A 37 1.69 -12.50 1.79
CA ALA A 37 0.63 -12.60 0.80
C ALA A 37 0.57 -11.33 -0.06
N ASP A 38 -0.08 -11.38 -1.22
CA ASP A 38 -0.32 -10.18 -2.03
C ASP A 38 -1.23 -9.19 -1.30
N VAL A 39 -1.24 -7.93 -1.79
CA VAL A 39 -1.92 -6.83 -1.10
C VAL A 39 -3.43 -7.05 -0.93
N GLU A 40 -4.12 -7.64 -1.92
CA GLU A 40 -5.56 -7.84 -1.80
C GLU A 40 -5.89 -9.00 -0.85
N SER A 41 -5.10 -10.08 -0.89
CA SER A 41 -5.20 -11.16 0.11
C SER A 41 -4.96 -10.65 1.54
N LEU A 42 -4.03 -9.70 1.73
CA LEU A 42 -3.81 -9.05 3.02
C LEU A 42 -5.01 -8.17 3.43
N ASN A 43 -5.60 -7.44 2.48
CA ASN A 43 -6.81 -6.66 2.69
C ASN A 43 -7.96 -7.56 3.16
N ASP A 44 -8.22 -8.66 2.46
CA ASP A 44 -9.27 -9.62 2.79
C ASP A 44 -9.05 -10.27 4.16
N ALA A 45 -7.82 -10.68 4.47
CA ALA A 45 -7.46 -11.23 5.77
C ALA A 45 -7.70 -10.23 6.92
N ALA A 46 -7.38 -8.94 6.71
CA ALA A 46 -7.65 -7.88 7.67
C ALA A 46 -9.16 -7.63 7.82
N LEU A 47 -9.92 -7.61 6.72
CA LEU A 47 -11.38 -7.50 6.72
C LEU A 47 -12.03 -8.68 7.47
N ALA A 48 -11.45 -9.86 7.41
CA ALA A 48 -11.87 -11.03 8.17
C ALA A 48 -11.35 -11.04 9.64
N GLY A 49 -10.48 -10.09 10.03
CA GLY A 49 -9.91 -10.02 11.38
C GLY A 49 -8.88 -11.11 11.69
N GLN A 50 -8.22 -11.67 10.68
CA GLN A 50 -7.33 -12.83 10.82
C GLN A 50 -5.92 -12.48 11.30
N ALA A 51 -5.44 -11.24 11.04
CA ALA A 51 -4.10 -10.81 11.42
C ALA A 51 -4.14 -9.84 12.61
N GLN A 52 -3.16 -9.95 13.54
CA GLN A 52 -3.00 -8.96 14.61
C GLN A 52 -2.27 -7.71 14.13
N ILE A 53 -1.30 -7.87 13.24
CA ILE A 53 -0.56 -6.78 12.58
C ILE A 53 -0.55 -7.10 11.09
N SER A 54 -0.93 -6.14 10.25
CA SER A 54 -0.95 -6.34 8.80
C SER A 54 -0.57 -5.08 8.05
N LYS A 55 0.15 -5.25 6.93
CA LYS A 55 0.17 -4.27 5.86
C LYS A 55 -1.15 -4.33 5.13
N LEU A 56 -1.75 -3.19 4.82
CA LEU A 56 -2.91 -3.13 3.93
C LEU A 56 -3.05 -1.78 3.24
N SER A 57 -3.92 -1.74 2.26
CA SER A 57 -4.29 -0.51 1.56
C SER A 57 -5.03 0.44 2.50
N TYR A 58 -4.80 1.74 2.40
CA TYR A 58 -5.60 2.72 3.17
C TYR A 58 -7.09 2.65 2.84
N HIS A 59 -7.45 2.31 1.60
CA HIS A 59 -8.84 2.06 1.24
C HIS A 59 -9.45 0.90 2.02
N ALA A 60 -8.75 -0.25 2.11
CA ALA A 60 -9.19 -1.40 2.89
C ALA A 60 -9.33 -1.07 4.38
N TYR A 61 -8.40 -0.27 4.93
CA TYR A 61 -8.46 0.15 6.32
C TYR A 61 -9.79 0.81 6.68
N ALA A 62 -10.38 1.60 5.79
CA ALA A 62 -11.67 2.26 6.05
C ALA A 62 -12.81 1.28 6.39
N TYR A 63 -12.72 0.03 5.93
CA TYR A 63 -13.72 -1.01 6.18
C TYR A 63 -13.44 -1.89 7.41
N CYS A 64 -12.28 -1.72 8.04
CA CYS A 64 -11.90 -2.45 9.26
C CYS A 64 -11.33 -1.55 10.37
N ALA A 65 -11.52 -0.24 10.24
CA ALA A 65 -11.02 0.76 11.19
C ALA A 65 -11.63 0.64 12.60
N ASP A 66 -12.75 -0.05 12.75
CA ASP A 66 -13.35 -0.43 14.03
C ASP A 66 -12.52 -1.48 14.78
N ARG A 67 -11.81 -2.35 14.06
CA ARG A 67 -10.98 -3.43 14.60
C ARG A 67 -9.50 -3.10 14.68
N TYR A 68 -9.02 -2.20 13.83
CA TYR A 68 -7.62 -1.87 13.72
C TYR A 68 -7.35 -0.38 13.94
N VAL A 69 -6.09 -0.08 14.28
CA VAL A 69 -5.55 1.27 14.35
C VAL A 69 -4.24 1.32 13.52
N LEU A 70 -3.99 2.44 12.85
CA LEU A 70 -2.80 2.65 12.04
C LEU A 70 -1.56 2.90 12.91
N LEU A 71 -0.43 2.30 12.54
CA LEU A 71 0.88 2.71 13.02
C LEU A 71 1.35 3.97 12.28
N ASP A 72 2.25 4.74 12.91
CA ASP A 72 2.93 5.84 12.25
C ASP A 72 4.09 5.35 11.36
N ALA A 73 4.66 4.20 11.68
CA ALA A 73 5.76 3.61 10.92
C ALA A 73 5.27 2.57 9.90
N GLY A 74 6.02 2.39 8.82
CA GLY A 74 5.78 1.37 7.79
C GLY A 74 4.82 1.79 6.68
N SER A 75 4.49 3.08 6.57
CA SER A 75 3.63 3.59 5.51
C SER A 75 4.32 3.59 4.14
N ALA A 76 3.59 3.22 3.10
CA ALA A 76 3.87 3.54 1.71
C ALA A 76 3.05 4.78 1.36
N LEU A 77 3.67 5.94 1.46
CA LEU A 77 3.11 7.26 1.23
C LEU A 77 4.19 8.13 0.60
N GLY A 78 3.85 8.91 -0.41
CA GLY A 78 4.86 9.76 -1.07
C GLY A 78 4.27 10.58 -2.19
N ARG A 79 5.17 11.09 -3.05
CA ARG A 79 4.81 11.83 -4.27
C ARG A 79 5.32 11.06 -5.49
N ASN A 80 4.62 11.22 -6.62
CA ASN A 80 4.96 10.55 -7.88
C ASN A 80 4.98 9.01 -7.79
N CYS A 81 4.31 8.41 -6.81
CA CYS A 81 4.30 6.98 -6.54
C CYS A 81 2.93 6.33 -6.74
N GLY A 82 2.01 7.01 -7.40
CA GLY A 82 0.65 6.54 -7.61
C GLY A 82 0.52 5.39 -8.61
N PRO A 83 -0.64 4.72 -8.61
CA PRO A 83 -0.99 3.73 -9.62
C PRO A 83 -1.08 4.36 -11.00
N LEU A 84 -0.77 3.57 -12.05
CA LEU A 84 -0.96 3.97 -13.44
C LEU A 84 -2.16 3.27 -14.05
N LEU A 85 -2.99 4.01 -14.77
CA LEU A 85 -3.95 3.42 -15.71
C LEU A 85 -3.26 3.31 -17.07
N ILE A 86 -3.17 2.09 -17.60
CA ILE A 86 -2.47 1.74 -18.84
C ILE A 86 -3.36 0.97 -19.80
N ALA A 87 -2.95 0.89 -21.08
CA ALA A 87 -3.59 0.09 -22.13
C ALA A 87 -2.58 -0.41 -23.16
N ASN A 88 -2.99 -1.35 -24.01
CA ASN A 88 -2.19 -1.82 -25.15
C ASN A 88 -2.33 -0.95 -26.41
N ARG A 89 -3.31 -0.02 -26.43
CA ARG A 89 -3.56 0.95 -27.51
C ARG A 89 -3.66 2.37 -26.96
N ALA A 90 -3.71 3.35 -27.85
CA ALA A 90 -3.99 4.72 -27.46
C ALA A 90 -5.46 4.83 -26.98
N ILE A 91 -5.65 5.24 -25.74
CA ILE A 91 -6.94 5.54 -25.09
C ILE A 91 -6.81 6.91 -24.44
N SER A 92 -7.77 7.77 -24.67
CA SER A 92 -7.84 9.09 -24.03
C SER A 92 -8.52 8.99 -22.65
N PRO A 93 -8.24 9.93 -21.72
CA PRO A 93 -8.98 10.03 -20.45
C PRO A 93 -10.49 10.22 -20.66
N GLN A 94 -10.91 10.84 -21.75
CA GLN A 94 -12.33 11.03 -22.11
C GLN A 94 -13.01 9.70 -22.42
N GLU A 95 -12.34 8.76 -23.11
CA GLU A 95 -12.86 7.42 -23.34
C GLU A 95 -13.04 6.65 -22.03
N VAL A 96 -12.08 6.80 -21.09
CA VAL A 96 -12.22 6.22 -19.73
C VAL A 96 -13.42 6.81 -19.01
N ALA A 97 -13.60 8.13 -19.09
CA ALA A 97 -14.71 8.85 -18.45
C ALA A 97 -16.09 8.50 -19.05
N ALA A 98 -16.16 7.99 -20.28
CA ALA A 98 -17.39 7.47 -20.87
C ALA A 98 -17.91 6.20 -20.14
N GLY A 99 -17.03 5.46 -19.47
CA GLY A 99 -17.43 4.35 -18.59
C GLY A 99 -17.69 3.01 -19.31
N GLU A 100 -17.41 2.92 -20.61
CA GLU A 100 -17.71 1.73 -21.43
C GLU A 100 -16.57 0.68 -21.42
N LEU A 101 -15.35 1.09 -21.03
CA LEU A 101 -14.18 0.24 -21.06
C LEU A 101 -14.21 -0.86 -20.00
N ARG A 102 -13.73 -2.06 -20.37
CA ARG A 102 -13.41 -3.13 -19.42
C ARG A 102 -12.07 -2.82 -18.76
N ILE A 103 -12.06 -2.63 -17.45
CA ILE A 103 -10.85 -2.20 -16.73
C ILE A 103 -10.44 -3.25 -15.71
N ALA A 104 -9.20 -3.78 -15.85
CA ALA A 104 -8.61 -4.62 -14.82
C ALA A 104 -8.15 -3.78 -13.63
N ILE A 105 -8.43 -4.26 -12.42
CA ILE A 105 -8.00 -3.65 -11.16
C ILE A 105 -7.25 -4.67 -10.30
N PRO A 106 -6.25 -4.25 -9.50
CA PRO A 106 -5.44 -5.17 -8.70
C PRO A 106 -6.14 -5.67 -7.42
N GLY A 107 -7.41 -5.33 -7.25
CA GLY A 107 -8.25 -5.73 -6.15
C GLY A 107 -9.24 -4.65 -5.76
N LYS A 108 -10.39 -5.07 -5.25
CA LYS A 108 -11.53 -4.23 -4.91
C LYS A 108 -11.19 -3.20 -3.81
N TYR A 109 -10.44 -3.64 -2.80
CA TYR A 109 -10.13 -2.82 -1.63
C TYR A 109 -8.78 -2.10 -1.73
N THR A 110 -8.09 -2.18 -2.87
CA THR A 110 -6.84 -1.45 -3.09
C THR A 110 -7.06 0.06 -3.19
N THR A 111 -6.09 0.84 -2.73
CA THR A 111 -6.09 2.30 -2.95
C THR A 111 -6.03 2.64 -4.44
N ALA A 112 -5.48 1.76 -5.25
CA ALA A 112 -5.46 1.90 -6.72
C ALA A 112 -6.88 1.93 -7.32
N ASN A 113 -7.74 0.99 -6.93
CA ASN A 113 -9.15 0.99 -7.36
C ASN A 113 -9.92 2.19 -6.81
N PHE A 114 -9.64 2.59 -5.57
CA PHE A 114 -10.24 3.81 -4.99
C PHE A 114 -9.93 5.06 -5.81
N LEU A 115 -8.67 5.27 -6.17
CA LEU A 115 -8.23 6.42 -6.97
C LEU A 115 -8.82 6.40 -8.39
N LEU A 116 -8.91 5.21 -9.00
CA LEU A 116 -9.64 5.06 -10.27
C LEU A 116 -11.10 5.50 -10.13
N GLY A 117 -11.77 5.10 -9.05
CA GLY A 117 -13.17 5.48 -8.79
C GLY A 117 -13.36 6.96 -8.53
N LEU A 118 -12.40 7.64 -7.89
CA LEU A 118 -12.41 9.09 -7.72
C LEU A 118 -12.21 9.82 -9.05
N ALA A 119 -11.19 9.41 -9.83
CA ALA A 119 -10.84 10.06 -11.10
C ALA A 119 -11.90 9.82 -12.20
N PHE A 120 -12.50 8.63 -12.20
CA PHE A 120 -13.44 8.19 -13.25
C PHE A 120 -14.66 7.49 -12.64
N PRO A 121 -15.60 8.22 -12.05
CA PRO A 121 -16.76 7.63 -11.36
C PRO A 121 -17.67 6.77 -12.26
N ALA A 122 -17.67 7.00 -13.57
CA ALA A 122 -18.43 6.22 -14.54
C ALA A 122 -17.74 4.89 -14.92
N ALA A 123 -16.45 4.71 -14.62
CA ALA A 123 -15.69 3.49 -14.90
C ALA A 123 -16.09 2.35 -13.95
N ARG A 124 -17.23 1.70 -14.21
CA ARG A 124 -17.84 0.67 -13.34
C ARG A 124 -17.60 -0.75 -13.82
N ASN A 125 -17.28 -0.96 -15.10
CA ASN A 125 -17.00 -2.28 -15.66
C ASN A 125 -15.58 -2.72 -15.29
N LYS A 126 -15.42 -3.25 -14.08
CA LYS A 126 -14.13 -3.60 -13.48
C LYS A 126 -14.01 -5.12 -13.31
N THR A 127 -12.83 -5.66 -13.60
CA THR A 127 -12.46 -7.05 -13.36
C THR A 127 -11.29 -7.09 -12.39
N GLU A 128 -11.43 -7.83 -11.28
CA GLU A 128 -10.35 -8.04 -10.32
C GLU A 128 -9.39 -9.10 -10.83
N LEU A 129 -8.11 -8.78 -10.88
CA LEU A 129 -7.02 -9.68 -11.26
C LEU A 129 -5.87 -9.52 -10.26
N VAL A 130 -5.08 -10.58 -10.09
CA VAL A 130 -3.79 -10.43 -9.39
C VAL A 130 -2.96 -9.40 -10.16
N PHE A 131 -2.31 -8.49 -9.46
CA PHE A 131 -1.64 -7.34 -10.08
C PHE A 131 -0.62 -7.76 -11.17
N SER A 132 0.04 -8.90 -11.00
CA SER A 132 0.99 -9.48 -11.98
C SER A 132 0.34 -9.92 -13.30
N ASP A 133 -0.96 -10.20 -13.30
CA ASP A 133 -1.67 -10.75 -14.46
C ASP A 133 -2.32 -9.66 -15.34
N ILE A 134 -2.39 -8.41 -14.84
CA ILE A 134 -3.07 -7.31 -15.53
C ILE A 134 -2.43 -6.98 -16.87
N GLU A 135 -1.11 -6.93 -16.95
CA GLU A 135 -0.40 -6.64 -18.20
C GLU A 135 -0.61 -7.76 -19.23
N ALA A 136 -0.61 -9.02 -18.80
CA ALA A 136 -0.88 -10.15 -19.67
C ALA A 136 -2.32 -10.14 -20.21
N ALA A 137 -3.30 -9.76 -19.37
CA ALA A 137 -4.70 -9.62 -19.79
C ALA A 137 -4.87 -8.48 -20.82
N LEU A 138 -4.15 -7.35 -20.67
CA LEU A 138 -4.12 -6.28 -21.67
C LEU A 138 -3.54 -6.75 -23.01
N LEU A 139 -2.43 -7.49 -22.98
CA LEU A 139 -1.79 -8.00 -24.20
C LEU A 139 -2.61 -9.05 -24.94
N ARG A 140 -3.55 -9.73 -24.25
CA ARG A 140 -4.48 -10.68 -24.82
C ARG A 140 -5.84 -10.08 -25.18
N ASP A 141 -6.01 -8.76 -25.08
CA ASP A 141 -7.28 -8.03 -25.30
C ASP A 141 -8.46 -8.54 -24.44
N GLU A 142 -8.17 -9.14 -23.29
CA GLU A 142 -9.20 -9.57 -22.33
C GLU A 142 -9.85 -8.37 -21.62
N VAL A 143 -9.11 -7.28 -21.46
CA VAL A 143 -9.54 -5.99 -20.93
C VAL A 143 -9.01 -4.85 -21.79
N ASP A 144 -9.66 -3.69 -21.75
CA ASP A 144 -9.32 -2.53 -22.57
C ASP A 144 -8.30 -1.61 -21.90
N ALA A 145 -8.33 -1.56 -20.55
CA ALA A 145 -7.39 -0.82 -19.73
C ALA A 145 -7.10 -1.60 -18.43
N GLY A 146 -6.03 -1.22 -17.74
CA GLY A 146 -5.68 -1.87 -16.46
C GLY A 146 -4.96 -0.90 -15.52
N VAL A 147 -5.25 -1.02 -14.22
CA VAL A 147 -4.56 -0.25 -13.18
C VAL A 147 -3.39 -1.08 -12.66
N ILE A 148 -2.18 -0.62 -12.95
CA ILE A 148 -0.95 -1.27 -12.47
C ILE A 148 -0.39 -0.58 -11.23
N ILE A 149 0.25 -1.39 -10.41
CA ILE A 149 0.89 -1.01 -9.15
C ILE A 149 2.29 -1.65 -9.07
N HIS A 150 3.02 -1.38 -8.00
CA HIS A 150 4.31 -2.01 -7.69
C HIS A 150 5.36 -1.81 -8.81
N GLU A 151 6.17 -2.82 -9.07
CA GLU A 151 7.25 -2.83 -10.05
C GLU A 151 6.78 -2.68 -11.50
N ASN A 152 5.56 -3.09 -11.83
CA ASN A 152 4.99 -2.95 -13.17
C ASN A 152 5.01 -1.50 -13.67
N ARG A 153 4.96 -0.51 -12.74
CA ARG A 153 5.12 0.92 -13.06
C ARG A 153 6.43 1.23 -13.80
N PHE A 154 7.46 0.41 -13.65
CA PHE A 154 8.78 0.63 -14.24
C PHE A 154 9.03 -0.16 -15.52
N THR A 155 8.20 -1.15 -15.82
CA THR A 155 8.45 -2.15 -16.88
C THR A 155 7.36 -2.22 -17.96
N TYR A 156 6.19 -1.61 -17.77
CA TYR A 156 5.04 -1.72 -18.68
C TYR A 156 5.38 -1.24 -20.12
N GLU A 157 6.21 -0.18 -20.28
CA GLU A 157 6.58 0.35 -21.59
C GLU A 157 7.45 -0.64 -22.38
N GLU A 158 8.28 -1.44 -21.71
CA GLU A 158 9.12 -2.47 -22.34
C GLU A 158 8.24 -3.56 -22.99
N LYS A 159 6.99 -3.73 -22.53
CA LYS A 159 5.99 -4.65 -23.08
C LYS A 159 5.09 -4.03 -24.15
N GLY A 160 5.38 -2.79 -24.56
CA GLY A 160 4.59 -2.06 -25.56
C GLY A 160 3.29 -1.44 -25.03
N LEU A 161 3.06 -1.51 -23.72
CA LEU A 161 1.89 -0.90 -23.09
C LEU A 161 2.08 0.64 -22.95
N ARG A 162 0.98 1.36 -22.83
CA ARG A 162 0.96 2.84 -22.84
C ARG A 162 0.22 3.37 -21.64
N LYS A 163 0.77 4.40 -21.02
CA LYS A 163 0.10 5.14 -19.95
C LYS A 163 -1.05 5.97 -20.53
N ILE A 164 -2.25 5.80 -19.95
CA ILE A 164 -3.40 6.67 -20.15
C ILE A 164 -3.28 7.86 -19.20
N VAL A 165 -3.11 7.56 -17.89
CA VAL A 165 -3.02 8.57 -16.84
C VAL A 165 -2.28 8.02 -15.60
N ASP A 166 -1.57 8.90 -14.90
CA ASP A 166 -1.06 8.64 -13.56
C ASP A 166 -2.11 9.12 -12.54
N LEU A 167 -2.70 8.16 -11.81
CA LEU A 167 -3.74 8.46 -10.81
C LEU A 167 -3.17 9.19 -9.59
N GLY A 168 -1.86 9.03 -9.32
CA GLY A 168 -1.18 9.78 -8.28
C GLY A 168 -0.96 11.24 -8.67
N GLU A 169 -0.54 11.51 -9.90
CA GLU A 169 -0.43 12.89 -10.40
C GLU A 169 -1.79 13.61 -10.36
N LEU A 170 -2.89 12.92 -10.69
CA LEU A 170 -4.24 13.46 -10.55
C LEU A 170 -4.55 13.82 -9.09
N TRP A 171 -4.29 12.88 -8.17
CA TRP A 171 -4.50 13.09 -6.75
C TRP A 171 -3.70 14.30 -6.21
N GLU A 172 -2.40 14.34 -6.49
CA GLU A 172 -1.52 15.41 -6.03
C GLU A 172 -1.92 16.79 -6.57
N ARG A 173 -2.35 16.84 -7.82
CA ARG A 173 -2.85 18.07 -8.46
C ARG A 173 -4.14 18.58 -7.80
N GLU A 174 -5.06 17.68 -7.44
CA GLU A 174 -6.35 18.04 -6.89
C GLU A 174 -6.31 18.36 -5.39
N THR A 175 -5.39 17.74 -4.65
CA THR A 175 -5.34 17.84 -3.19
C THR A 175 -4.14 18.61 -2.67
N GLY A 176 -3.07 18.72 -3.44
CA GLY A 176 -1.76 19.21 -2.98
C GLY A 176 -1.03 18.27 -2.03
N ALA A 177 -1.70 17.20 -1.57
CA ALA A 177 -1.18 16.26 -0.60
C ALA A 177 -0.39 15.12 -1.28
N PRO A 178 0.64 14.54 -0.62
CA PRO A 178 1.23 13.30 -1.05
C PRO A 178 0.18 12.18 -1.05
N ILE A 179 0.42 11.13 -1.84
CA ILE A 179 -0.55 10.04 -2.01
C ILE A 179 -0.34 8.94 -0.96
N PRO A 180 -1.34 8.64 -0.09
CA PRO A 180 -1.29 7.51 0.83
C PRO A 180 -1.73 6.23 0.09
N LEU A 181 -0.84 5.25 -0.02
CA LEU A 181 -1.14 3.99 -0.72
C LEU A 181 -1.50 2.87 0.25
N GLY A 182 -0.67 2.65 1.27
CA GLY A 182 -0.89 1.62 2.27
C GLY A 182 -0.13 1.88 3.55
N GLY A 183 -0.59 1.29 4.65
CA GLY A 183 0.01 1.45 5.98
C GLY A 183 0.04 0.14 6.74
N ILE A 184 0.64 0.17 7.92
CA ILE A 184 0.63 -0.94 8.85
C ILE A 184 -0.48 -0.70 9.87
N VAL A 185 -1.32 -1.70 10.06
CA VAL A 185 -2.35 -1.70 11.09
C VAL A 185 -2.04 -2.69 12.18
N ILE A 186 -2.56 -2.40 13.37
CA ILE A 186 -2.48 -3.27 14.53
C ILE A 186 -3.86 -3.39 15.19
N SER A 187 -4.21 -4.59 15.64
CA SER A 187 -5.50 -4.85 16.29
C SER A 187 -5.72 -3.95 17.50
N ARG A 188 -6.89 -3.32 17.57
CA ARG A 188 -7.31 -2.50 18.71
C ARG A 188 -7.43 -3.30 20.00
N ALA A 189 -7.66 -4.62 19.92
CA ALA A 189 -7.77 -5.52 21.06
C ALA A 189 -6.45 -5.73 21.82
N LEU A 190 -5.30 -5.41 21.21
CA LEU A 190 -4.01 -5.49 21.87
C LEU A 190 -3.81 -4.34 22.88
N PRO A 191 -3.03 -4.55 23.96
CA PRO A 191 -2.69 -3.49 24.90
C PRO A 191 -1.97 -2.31 24.21
N ASP A 192 -2.20 -1.09 24.66
CA ASP A 192 -1.61 0.11 24.06
C ASP A 192 -0.07 0.11 24.16
N GLU A 193 0.50 -0.45 25.20
CA GLU A 193 1.95 -0.64 25.33
C GLU A 193 2.51 -1.55 24.22
N VAL A 194 1.80 -2.61 23.85
CA VAL A 194 2.16 -3.51 22.76
C VAL A 194 2.07 -2.78 21.42
N LYS A 195 0.99 -2.02 21.18
CA LYS A 195 0.84 -1.21 19.97
C LYS A 195 2.00 -0.21 19.80
N ARG A 196 2.37 0.47 20.88
CA ARG A 196 3.51 1.41 20.87
C ARG A 196 4.85 0.71 20.68
N ALA A 197 5.04 -0.47 21.28
CA ALA A 197 6.26 -1.27 21.08
C ALA A 197 6.39 -1.70 19.62
N VAL A 198 5.31 -2.21 19.01
CA VAL A 198 5.30 -2.59 17.60
C VAL A 198 5.58 -1.38 16.69
N ASN A 199 5.00 -0.21 16.97
CA ASN A 199 5.30 1.01 16.20
C ASN A 199 6.80 1.37 16.26
N ARG A 200 7.43 1.30 17.43
CA ARG A 200 8.88 1.53 17.59
C ARG A 200 9.72 0.48 16.87
N ILE A 201 9.31 -0.78 16.92
CA ILE A 201 10.02 -1.88 16.25
C ILE A 201 9.97 -1.70 14.73
N VAL A 202 8.80 -1.40 14.15
CA VAL A 202 8.67 -1.14 12.72
C VAL A 202 9.53 0.07 12.32
N ARG A 203 9.48 1.17 13.07
CA ARG A 203 10.32 2.34 12.83
C ARG A 203 11.81 1.96 12.82
N ARG A 204 12.31 1.29 13.85
CA ARG A 204 13.72 0.85 13.91
C ARG A 204 14.09 -0.08 12.77
N SER A 205 13.15 -0.92 12.32
CA SER A 205 13.39 -1.80 11.16
C SER A 205 13.62 -1.01 9.89
N VAL A 206 12.80 0.01 9.64
CA VAL A 206 12.99 0.91 8.49
C VAL A 206 14.29 1.71 8.60
N GLU A 207 14.58 2.27 9.78
CA GLU A 207 15.84 3.00 10.05
C GLU A 207 17.07 2.10 9.82
N TYR A 208 17.01 0.83 10.30
CA TYR A 208 18.07 -0.16 10.07
C TYR A 208 18.24 -0.43 8.57
N ALA A 209 17.16 -0.64 7.84
CA ALA A 209 17.20 -0.91 6.39
C ALA A 209 17.85 0.26 5.62
N PHE A 210 17.56 1.50 5.98
CA PHE A 210 18.24 2.67 5.38
C PHE A 210 19.73 2.72 5.71
N ALA A 211 20.11 2.40 6.95
CA ALA A 211 21.51 2.41 7.36
C ALA A 211 22.32 1.23 6.78
N HIS A 212 21.67 0.13 6.39
CA HIS A 212 22.31 -1.13 5.99
C HIS A 212 21.62 -1.71 4.74
N ARG A 213 21.50 -0.92 3.66
CA ARG A 213 20.71 -1.27 2.45
C ARG A 213 21.06 -2.64 1.88
N ASP A 214 22.35 -2.97 1.80
CA ASP A 214 22.82 -4.25 1.25
C ASP A 214 22.43 -5.45 2.13
N ALA A 215 22.25 -5.25 3.42
CA ALA A 215 21.86 -6.31 4.34
C ALA A 215 20.46 -6.88 4.07
N SER A 216 19.54 -6.05 3.60
CA SER A 216 18.15 -6.45 3.28
C SER A 216 18.03 -7.11 1.90
N LEU A 217 19.00 -6.92 1.00
CA LEU A 217 18.92 -7.37 -0.39
C LEU A 217 18.70 -8.89 -0.55
N PRO A 218 19.39 -9.78 0.22
CA PRO A 218 19.13 -11.22 0.14
C PRO A 218 17.67 -11.59 0.45
N PHE A 219 17.06 -10.94 1.43
CA PHE A 219 15.67 -11.16 1.79
C PHE A 219 14.72 -10.63 0.72
N VAL A 220 14.98 -9.43 0.19
CA VAL A 220 14.21 -8.85 -0.93
C VAL A 220 14.25 -9.79 -2.14
N ARG A 221 15.43 -10.23 -2.58
CA ARG A 221 15.60 -11.13 -3.74
C ARG A 221 14.91 -12.49 -3.56
N ALA A 222 14.88 -13.00 -2.34
CA ALA A 222 14.24 -14.28 -2.06
C ALA A 222 12.72 -14.26 -2.21
N HIS A 223 12.09 -13.08 -2.24
CA HIS A 223 10.63 -12.93 -2.23
C HIS A 223 10.09 -12.07 -3.38
N ALA A 224 10.90 -11.21 -4.00
CA ALA A 224 10.49 -10.34 -5.10
C ALA A 224 10.10 -11.18 -6.34
N GLN A 225 9.04 -10.74 -7.03
CA GLN A 225 8.66 -11.31 -8.33
C GLN A 225 9.57 -10.78 -9.45
N GLU A 226 9.95 -9.51 -9.39
CA GLU A 226 10.93 -8.92 -10.30
C GLU A 226 12.35 -9.22 -9.80
N MET A 227 13.17 -9.83 -10.64
CA MET A 227 14.51 -10.27 -10.31
C MET A 227 15.60 -9.28 -10.71
N ARG A 228 15.28 -8.23 -11.44
CA ARG A 228 16.23 -7.18 -11.87
C ARG A 228 16.53 -6.25 -10.69
N ASP A 229 17.77 -6.20 -10.27
CA ASP A 229 18.20 -5.36 -9.13
C ASP A 229 17.87 -3.89 -9.32
N ASP A 230 18.05 -3.35 -10.53
CA ASP A 230 17.74 -1.95 -10.83
C ASP A 230 16.25 -1.63 -10.62
N VAL A 231 15.36 -2.54 -10.98
CA VAL A 231 13.91 -2.38 -10.78
C VAL A 231 13.56 -2.50 -9.30
N MET A 232 14.13 -3.48 -8.58
CA MET A 232 13.93 -3.64 -7.14
C MET A 232 14.38 -2.39 -6.36
N TYR A 233 15.56 -1.83 -6.66
CA TYR A 233 16.02 -0.60 -6.02
C TYR A 233 15.16 0.60 -6.35
N ARG A 234 14.75 0.78 -7.61
CA ARG A 234 13.81 1.86 -8.01
C ARG A 234 12.48 1.73 -7.27
N HIS A 235 11.99 0.51 -7.09
CA HIS A 235 10.78 0.25 -6.32
C HIS A 235 10.95 0.66 -4.85
N ILE A 236 12.05 0.22 -4.20
CA ILE A 236 12.35 0.59 -2.81
C ILE A 236 12.45 2.12 -2.69
N ASP A 237 13.23 2.77 -3.55
CA ASP A 237 13.47 4.22 -3.48
C ASP A 237 12.19 5.05 -3.72
N LEU A 238 11.23 4.52 -4.47
CA LEU A 238 9.95 5.19 -4.71
C LEU A 238 8.99 5.07 -3.53
N TYR A 239 8.93 3.90 -2.87
CA TYR A 239 7.89 3.58 -1.89
C TYR A 239 8.35 3.63 -0.44
N VAL A 240 9.67 3.61 -0.18
CA VAL A 240 10.24 3.68 1.18
C VAL A 240 10.99 4.99 1.35
N ASN A 241 10.51 5.83 2.26
CA ASN A 241 11.00 7.20 2.47
C ASN A 241 10.79 7.62 3.93
N GLU A 242 10.87 8.93 4.23
CA GLU A 242 10.66 9.49 5.56
C GLU A 242 9.29 9.11 6.15
N TYR A 243 8.24 9.02 5.35
CA TYR A 243 6.90 8.59 5.80
C TYR A 243 6.85 7.10 6.18
N SER A 244 7.80 6.30 5.69
CA SER A 244 7.93 4.91 6.11
C SER A 244 8.59 4.79 7.49
N ILE A 245 9.44 5.76 7.87
CA ILE A 245 10.01 5.84 9.22
C ILE A 245 8.92 6.33 10.20
N ASP A 246 8.27 7.44 9.85
CA ASP A 246 7.22 8.06 10.65
C ASP A 246 6.34 8.96 9.78
N LEU A 247 5.03 8.80 9.85
CA LEU A 247 4.09 9.65 9.10
C LEU A 247 4.23 11.13 9.44
N GLY A 248 4.59 11.45 10.67
CA GLY A 248 4.61 12.83 11.14
C GLY A 248 3.25 13.53 10.99
N GLY A 249 3.24 14.85 11.16
CA GLY A 249 2.01 15.64 10.98
C GLY A 249 1.51 15.67 9.53
N ASP A 250 2.43 15.73 8.56
CA ASP A 250 2.07 15.85 7.15
C ASP A 250 1.54 14.55 6.57
N GLY A 251 2.14 13.41 6.92
CA GLY A 251 1.67 12.10 6.49
C GLY A 251 0.30 11.75 7.09
N ARG A 252 0.09 12.05 8.40
CA ARG A 252 -1.23 11.88 9.03
C ARG A 252 -2.30 12.72 8.33
N ARG A 253 -2.00 14.00 8.03
CA ARG A 253 -2.92 14.87 7.28
C ARG A 253 -3.23 14.31 5.88
N ALA A 254 -2.24 13.78 5.17
CA ALA A 254 -2.47 13.17 3.86
C ALA A 254 -3.45 12.00 3.95
N VAL A 255 -3.32 11.14 4.97
CA VAL A 255 -4.25 10.02 5.24
C VAL A 255 -5.65 10.55 5.59
N GLU A 256 -5.76 11.59 6.42
CA GLU A 256 -7.04 12.23 6.76
C GLU A 256 -7.72 12.82 5.52
N VAL A 257 -6.97 13.50 4.65
CA VAL A 257 -7.48 14.03 3.37
C VAL A 257 -8.00 12.89 2.48
N LEU A 258 -7.31 11.74 2.43
CA LEU A 258 -7.78 10.58 1.68
C LEU A 258 -9.16 10.12 2.18
N PHE A 259 -9.32 9.94 3.49
CA PHE A 259 -10.58 9.49 4.06
C PHE A 259 -11.70 10.53 3.95
N ASP A 260 -11.38 11.81 4.08
CA ASP A 260 -12.36 12.88 3.87
C ASP A 260 -12.88 12.90 2.43
N ARG A 261 -12.00 12.79 1.43
CA ARG A 261 -12.38 12.68 0.02
C ARG A 261 -13.22 11.43 -0.24
N ALA A 262 -12.80 10.28 0.30
CA ALA A 262 -13.50 9.01 0.16
C ALA A 262 -14.92 9.08 0.75
N ARG A 263 -15.07 9.69 1.93
CA ARG A 263 -16.35 9.88 2.61
C ARG A 263 -17.28 10.81 1.83
N HIS A 264 -16.77 11.96 1.36
CA HIS A 264 -17.57 12.90 0.55
C HIS A 264 -18.03 12.30 -0.78
N ALA A 265 -17.22 11.40 -1.35
CA ALA A 265 -17.59 10.66 -2.56
C ALA A 265 -18.50 9.44 -2.28
N GLY A 266 -18.85 9.15 -1.03
CA GLY A 266 -19.66 7.99 -0.65
C GLY A 266 -19.00 6.64 -0.93
N LEU A 267 -17.65 6.60 -0.98
CA LEU A 267 -16.88 5.40 -1.35
C LEU A 267 -16.45 4.56 -0.15
N ILE A 268 -16.57 5.08 1.07
CA ILE A 268 -16.22 4.35 2.30
C ILE A 268 -17.28 4.55 3.38
N PRO A 269 -17.39 3.62 4.34
CA PRO A 269 -18.25 3.79 5.51
C PRO A 269 -17.73 4.89 6.46
N ALA A 270 -18.52 5.20 7.49
CA ALA A 270 -18.06 6.03 8.61
C ALA A 270 -16.90 5.32 9.34
N ILE A 271 -15.84 6.06 9.64
CA ILE A 271 -14.65 5.55 10.33
C ILE A 271 -14.50 6.21 11.70
N PRO A 272 -13.87 5.54 12.69
CA PRO A 272 -13.59 6.11 14.01
C PRO A 272 -12.73 7.36 13.93
N ALA A 273 -12.91 8.30 14.87
CA ALA A 273 -12.11 9.51 14.94
C ALA A 273 -10.62 9.23 15.25
N GLN A 274 -10.33 8.20 16.04
CA GLN A 274 -8.96 7.79 16.34
C GLN A 274 -8.45 6.82 15.26
N LEU A 275 -7.69 7.33 14.32
CA LEU A 275 -7.10 6.56 13.22
C LEU A 275 -5.76 5.93 13.59
N PHE A 276 -4.93 6.64 14.37
CA PHE A 276 -3.53 6.30 14.64
C PHE A 276 -3.32 5.82 16.09
N VAL A 277 -2.27 5.03 16.29
CA VAL A 277 -1.81 4.65 17.63
C VAL A 277 -1.52 5.91 18.45
N SER A 278 -1.98 5.93 19.70
CA SER A 278 -1.67 7.04 20.62
C SER A 278 -0.18 7.05 20.96
N THR A 279 0.46 8.18 20.71
CA THR A 279 1.86 8.43 21.07
C THR A 279 2.03 8.91 22.50
N ALA A 280 0.95 9.35 23.17
CA ALA A 280 0.98 9.78 24.55
C ALA A 280 1.26 8.60 25.49
N ALA A 281 2.32 8.70 26.29
CA ALA A 281 2.46 7.86 27.47
C ALA A 281 1.24 8.16 28.37
N LEU A 282 0.52 7.12 28.79
CA LEU A 282 -0.47 7.29 29.86
C LEU A 282 0.26 7.93 31.04
N SER A 283 -0.03 9.21 31.33
CA SER A 283 0.34 9.80 32.60
C SER A 283 -0.29 8.93 33.68
N ARG A 284 0.55 8.19 34.40
CA ARG A 284 0.16 7.45 35.61
C ARG A 284 -0.12 8.43 36.73
#